data_08fdf623170901528972e6b2dbe110b2
#
_entry.id   08fdf623170901528972e6b2dbe110b2
#
_cell.length_a   1.000
_cell.length_b   1.000
_cell.length_c   1.000
_cell.angle_alpha   90.00
_cell.angle_beta   90.00
_cell.angle_gamma   90.00
#
_symmetry.space_group_name_H-M   'P 1'
#
loop_
_entity.id
_entity.type
_entity.pdbx_description
1 polymer ?
#
loop_
_entity_poly.entity_id
_entity_poly.type
_entity_poly.pdbx_seq_one_letter_code
_entity_poly.pdbx_strand_id
1 'polypeptide(L)'
;MKISIMWMTRKRSHELIYSLSSFIMRAKDNSNVEYIVISDPDDNETYEAIEKINRMCFVHDVEIKNLVSDKRYGYEELEKYQNIVGEVFTGDCLFIMNDDVVCLNDDWDEEIRNSLKPHVENARWIGLAGVNENWKGSTTFVGINRKWYEITNRVSGNRATDGYIMTLGKKLGIEPLRPKVEMVHLQRGRETVTFERNNKRYITGGLPDDGLGGYPTKSPKPPKYYHDPNEFTNDYTDFVEGKKRFDNDFQKLKEHYAE
;
A
#
# COMPACT_ATOMS: atom_id res chain seq x y z
N MET A 1 -8.40 3.11 18.23
CA MET A 1 -7.87 3.54 16.91
C MET A 1 -8.10 2.41 15.92
N LYS A 2 -8.84 2.71 14.87
CA LYS A 2 -9.17 1.76 13.80
C LYS A 2 -8.19 1.92 12.64
N ILE A 3 -7.75 0.80 12.06
CA ILE A 3 -6.86 0.78 10.90
C ILE A 3 -7.67 0.32 9.69
N SER A 4 -7.59 1.04 8.58
CA SER A 4 -8.03 0.54 7.27
C SER A 4 -6.80 0.08 6.49
N ILE A 5 -6.88 -1.08 5.89
CA ILE A 5 -5.84 -1.63 5.03
C ILE A 5 -6.47 -2.08 3.71
N MET A 6 -5.91 -1.66 2.59
CA MET A 6 -6.46 -1.90 1.28
C MET A 6 -5.53 -2.71 0.39
N TRP A 7 -6.12 -3.55 -0.44
CA TRP A 7 -5.46 -4.26 -1.54
C TRP A 7 -6.09 -3.87 -2.86
N MET A 8 -5.25 -3.54 -3.81
CA MET A 8 -5.63 -3.45 -5.22
C MET A 8 -5.19 -4.76 -5.89
N THR A 9 -6.10 -5.43 -6.55
CA THR A 9 -5.79 -6.72 -7.18
C THR A 9 -6.54 -6.91 -8.49
N ARG A 10 -5.95 -7.73 -9.37
CA ARG A 10 -6.59 -8.19 -10.61
C ARG A 10 -6.04 -9.54 -11.02
N LYS A 11 -6.93 -10.56 -11.08
CA LYS A 11 -6.61 -11.93 -11.54
C LYS A 11 -5.39 -12.54 -10.84
N ARG A 12 -5.22 -12.22 -9.56
CA ARG A 12 -4.13 -12.68 -8.69
C ARG A 12 -4.69 -13.28 -7.40
N SER A 13 -5.69 -14.13 -7.56
CA SER A 13 -6.46 -14.71 -6.46
C SER A 13 -5.59 -15.46 -5.44
N HIS A 14 -4.56 -16.18 -5.89
CA HIS A 14 -3.65 -16.89 -5.00
C HIS A 14 -2.82 -15.94 -4.14
N GLU A 15 -2.24 -14.92 -4.75
CA GLU A 15 -1.45 -13.92 -4.03
C GLU A 15 -2.31 -13.19 -3.02
N LEU A 16 -3.51 -12.75 -3.42
CA LEU A 16 -4.45 -12.09 -2.52
C LEU A 16 -4.79 -12.97 -1.32
N ILE A 17 -5.06 -14.27 -1.53
CA ILE A 17 -5.36 -15.19 -0.44
C ILE A 17 -4.20 -15.23 0.56
N TYR A 18 -2.97 -15.40 0.11
CA TYR A 18 -1.81 -15.45 1.01
C TYR A 18 -1.58 -14.12 1.71
N SER A 19 -1.63 -13.01 0.95
CA SER A 19 -1.42 -11.68 1.49
C SER A 19 -2.45 -11.35 2.56
N LEU A 20 -3.70 -11.26 2.18
CA LEU A 20 -4.79 -10.83 3.06
C LEU A 20 -4.96 -11.75 4.28
N SER A 21 -4.92 -13.08 4.08
CA SER A 21 -5.00 -14.03 5.21
C SER A 21 -3.85 -13.87 6.20
N SER A 22 -2.63 -13.55 5.73
CA SER A 22 -1.48 -13.36 6.61
C SER A 22 -1.66 -12.17 7.55
N PHE A 23 -2.28 -11.10 7.08
CA PHE A 23 -2.60 -9.94 7.91
C PHE A 23 -3.74 -10.24 8.88
N ILE A 24 -4.82 -10.89 8.44
CA ILE A 24 -5.95 -11.27 9.29
C ILE A 24 -5.51 -12.19 10.43
N MET A 25 -4.76 -13.24 10.13
CA MET A 25 -4.34 -14.25 11.11
C MET A 25 -3.34 -13.73 12.13
N ARG A 26 -2.65 -12.62 11.86
CA ARG A 26 -1.60 -12.05 12.69
C ARG A 26 -1.98 -10.74 13.37
N ALA A 27 -3.18 -10.23 13.08
CA ALA A 27 -3.69 -9.07 13.79
C ALA A 27 -4.02 -9.46 15.23
N LYS A 28 -3.68 -8.60 16.18
CA LYS A 28 -4.03 -8.75 17.58
C LYS A 28 -5.52 -8.47 17.83
N ASP A 29 -6.04 -7.47 17.12
CA ASP A 29 -7.41 -7.01 17.28
C ASP A 29 -8.06 -6.72 15.93
N ASN A 30 -8.60 -7.77 15.32
CA ASN A 30 -9.31 -7.68 14.04
C ASN A 30 -10.57 -6.80 14.10
N SER A 31 -11.20 -6.66 15.26
CA SER A 31 -12.41 -5.84 15.42
C SER A 31 -12.16 -4.35 15.15
N ASN A 32 -10.91 -3.93 15.24
CA ASN A 32 -10.42 -2.59 14.95
C ASN A 32 -9.56 -2.51 13.68
N VAL A 33 -9.73 -3.48 12.77
CA VAL A 33 -9.13 -3.44 11.43
C VAL A 33 -10.22 -3.55 10.37
N GLU A 34 -10.20 -2.65 9.41
CA GLU A 34 -11.06 -2.67 8.23
C GLU A 34 -10.24 -3.17 7.04
N TYR A 35 -10.61 -4.34 6.51
CA TYR A 35 -9.99 -4.97 5.37
C TYR A 35 -10.75 -4.60 4.10
N ILE A 36 -10.08 -3.95 3.14
CA ILE A 36 -10.71 -3.46 1.92
C ILE A 36 -9.99 -4.06 0.72
N VAL A 37 -10.72 -4.70 -0.15
CA VAL A 37 -10.21 -5.15 -1.45
C VAL A 37 -10.93 -4.38 -2.54
N ILE A 38 -10.17 -3.84 -3.48
CA ILE A 38 -10.73 -3.19 -4.67
C ILE A 38 -10.24 -3.91 -5.92
N SER A 39 -11.17 -4.25 -6.80
CA SER A 39 -10.93 -4.97 -8.05
C SER A 39 -11.66 -4.36 -9.24
N ASP A 40 -11.32 -4.83 -10.42
CA ASP A 40 -12.00 -4.48 -11.65
C ASP A 40 -13.37 -5.17 -11.79
N PRO A 41 -14.32 -4.60 -12.55
CA PRO A 41 -15.66 -5.15 -12.66
C PRO A 41 -15.73 -6.50 -13.39
N ASP A 42 -14.68 -6.90 -14.10
CA ASP A 42 -14.56 -8.17 -14.83
C ASP A 42 -13.68 -9.21 -14.11
N ASP A 43 -13.36 -8.99 -12.83
CA ASP A 43 -12.46 -9.85 -12.05
C ASP A 43 -13.23 -10.77 -11.09
N ASN A 44 -13.84 -11.81 -11.64
CA ASN A 44 -14.58 -12.81 -10.85
C ASN A 44 -13.66 -13.64 -9.94
N GLU A 45 -12.40 -13.83 -10.31
CA GLU A 45 -11.44 -14.60 -9.52
C GLU A 45 -11.17 -13.95 -8.15
N THR A 46 -11.16 -12.63 -8.10
CA THR A 46 -11.03 -11.89 -6.84
C THR A 46 -12.23 -12.12 -5.92
N TYR A 47 -13.44 -12.18 -6.45
CA TYR A 47 -14.63 -12.52 -5.65
C TYR A 47 -14.51 -13.92 -5.03
N GLU A 48 -14.15 -14.91 -5.83
CA GLU A 48 -13.96 -16.28 -5.34
C GLU A 48 -12.85 -16.36 -4.28
N ALA A 49 -11.78 -15.57 -4.43
CA ALA A 49 -10.71 -15.47 -3.45
C ALA A 49 -11.22 -14.90 -2.12
N ILE A 50 -11.99 -13.83 -2.15
CA ILE A 50 -12.56 -13.20 -0.94
C ILE A 50 -13.48 -14.19 -0.22
N GLU A 51 -14.36 -14.87 -0.93
CA GLU A 51 -15.21 -15.91 -0.36
C GLU A 51 -14.41 -17.05 0.28
N LYS A 52 -13.30 -17.44 -0.32
CA LYS A 52 -12.40 -18.43 0.26
C LYS A 52 -11.72 -17.92 1.51
N ILE A 53 -11.26 -16.67 1.53
CA ILE A 53 -10.62 -16.03 2.69
C ILE A 53 -11.63 -15.93 3.84
N ASN A 54 -12.86 -15.49 3.59
CA ASN A 54 -13.92 -15.42 4.58
C ASN A 54 -14.17 -16.77 5.26
N ARG A 55 -14.16 -17.87 4.47
CA ARG A 55 -14.27 -19.22 5.03
C ARG A 55 -13.05 -19.65 5.86
N MET A 56 -11.84 -19.30 5.41
CA MET A 56 -10.60 -19.65 6.12
C MET A 56 -10.43 -18.86 7.42
N CYS A 57 -10.82 -17.60 7.41
CA CYS A 57 -10.63 -16.65 8.51
C CYS A 57 -11.90 -16.47 9.37
N PHE A 58 -12.90 -17.29 9.18
CA PHE A 58 -14.20 -17.26 9.90
C PHE A 58 -14.05 -17.15 11.43
N VAL A 59 -13.05 -17.83 11.99
CA VAL A 59 -12.79 -17.80 13.44
C VAL A 59 -12.30 -16.44 13.96
N HIS A 60 -11.91 -15.53 13.05
CA HIS A 60 -11.44 -14.19 13.39
C HIS A 60 -12.53 -13.12 13.35
N ASP A 61 -13.77 -13.51 13.01
CA ASP A 61 -14.95 -12.61 12.90
C ASP A 61 -14.66 -11.34 12.07
N VAL A 62 -14.08 -11.56 10.89
CA VAL A 62 -13.63 -10.48 9.99
C VAL A 62 -14.54 -10.38 8.79
N GLU A 63 -14.98 -9.17 8.49
CA GLU A 63 -15.66 -8.83 7.25
C GLU A 63 -14.69 -8.13 6.29
N ILE A 64 -14.55 -8.68 5.08
CA ILE A 64 -13.77 -8.06 4.01
C ILE A 64 -14.71 -7.21 3.17
N LYS A 65 -14.47 -5.91 3.16
CA LYS A 65 -15.17 -4.96 2.32
C LYS A 65 -14.67 -5.09 0.87
N ASN A 66 -15.51 -5.64 0.01
CA ASN A 66 -15.21 -5.77 -1.42
C ASN A 66 -15.75 -4.57 -2.17
N LEU A 67 -14.87 -3.82 -2.81
CA LEU A 67 -15.20 -2.71 -3.70
C LEU A 67 -14.92 -3.11 -5.14
N VAL A 68 -15.78 -2.68 -6.03
CA VAL A 68 -15.62 -2.85 -7.47
C VAL A 68 -15.54 -1.49 -8.11
N SER A 69 -14.51 -1.25 -8.88
CA SER A 69 -14.39 -0.01 -9.65
C SER A 69 -15.48 0.07 -10.74
N ASP A 70 -15.83 1.28 -11.14
CA ASP A 70 -16.83 1.52 -12.21
C ASP A 70 -16.34 1.04 -13.57
N LYS A 71 -15.03 0.99 -13.76
CA LYS A 71 -14.36 0.49 -14.97
C LYS A 71 -12.95 0.00 -14.64
N ARG A 72 -12.32 -0.66 -15.59
CA ARG A 72 -10.90 -0.98 -15.52
C ARG A 72 -10.06 0.28 -15.76
N TYR A 73 -9.29 0.67 -14.75
CA TYR A 73 -8.33 1.77 -14.85
C TYR A 73 -6.94 1.29 -15.29
N GLY A 74 -6.54 0.08 -14.88
CA GLY A 74 -5.24 -0.49 -15.20
C GLY A 74 -4.09 0.14 -14.40
N TYR A 75 -2.86 -0.28 -14.76
CA TYR A 75 -1.65 0.12 -14.04
C TYR A 75 -1.34 1.62 -14.14
N GLU A 76 -1.72 2.25 -15.25
CA GLU A 76 -1.41 3.67 -15.51
C GLU A 76 -2.24 4.63 -14.65
N GLU A 77 -3.35 4.16 -14.08
CA GLU A 77 -4.26 4.95 -13.28
C GLU A 77 -4.52 4.32 -11.89
N LEU A 78 -3.50 3.71 -11.26
CA LEU A 78 -3.63 3.05 -9.95
C LEU A 78 -4.18 3.98 -8.86
N GLU A 79 -3.87 5.28 -8.94
CA GLU A 79 -4.39 6.26 -7.98
C GLU A 79 -5.93 6.36 -7.98
N LYS A 80 -6.59 5.97 -9.08
CA LYS A 80 -8.07 5.97 -9.14
C LYS A 80 -8.66 4.96 -8.16
N TYR A 81 -8.12 3.73 -8.15
CA TYR A 81 -8.56 2.72 -7.19
C TYR A 81 -8.33 3.17 -5.75
N GLN A 82 -7.17 3.74 -5.47
CA GLN A 82 -6.81 4.21 -4.13
C GLN A 82 -7.71 5.36 -3.67
N ASN A 83 -8.03 6.29 -4.56
CA ASN A 83 -8.92 7.41 -4.23
C ASN A 83 -10.37 6.95 -4.03
N ILE A 84 -10.86 5.95 -4.77
CA ILE A 84 -12.16 5.31 -4.50
C ILE A 84 -12.19 4.73 -3.08
N VAL A 85 -11.13 4.04 -2.66
CA VAL A 85 -11.03 3.54 -1.29
C VAL A 85 -10.93 4.68 -0.28
N GLY A 86 -10.19 5.75 -0.63
CA GLY A 86 -10.07 6.96 0.17
C GLY A 86 -11.40 7.59 0.54
N GLU A 87 -12.41 7.54 -0.35
CA GLU A 87 -13.73 8.08 -0.11
C GLU A 87 -14.56 7.28 0.91
N VAL A 88 -14.23 6.00 1.13
CA VAL A 88 -15.07 5.06 1.87
C VAL A 88 -14.41 4.40 3.08
N PHE A 89 -13.09 4.55 3.26
CA PHE A 89 -12.44 3.97 4.43
C PHE A 89 -12.89 4.67 5.71
N THR A 90 -12.90 3.95 6.83
CA THR A 90 -13.44 4.44 8.11
C THR A 90 -12.40 4.51 9.23
N GLY A 91 -11.21 3.98 8.99
CA GLY A 91 -10.13 3.96 9.98
C GLY A 91 -9.48 5.33 10.23
N ASP A 92 -8.71 5.41 11.30
CA ASP A 92 -7.86 6.56 11.63
C ASP A 92 -6.63 6.66 10.73
N CYS A 93 -6.33 5.60 10.00
CA CYS A 93 -5.33 5.56 8.94
C CYS A 93 -5.75 4.60 7.83
N LEU A 94 -5.17 4.78 6.64
CA LEU A 94 -5.30 3.90 5.50
C LEU A 94 -3.92 3.43 5.05
N PHE A 95 -3.72 2.11 5.04
CA PHE A 95 -2.57 1.44 4.46
C PHE A 95 -2.86 0.94 3.06
N ILE A 96 -1.87 1.08 2.19
CA ILE A 96 -1.94 0.62 0.81
C ILE A 96 -0.99 -0.56 0.67
N MET A 97 -1.55 -1.74 0.41
CA MET A 97 -0.83 -2.99 0.25
C MET A 97 -0.96 -3.55 -1.15
N ASN A 98 0.08 -4.27 -1.57
CA ASN A 98 0.04 -5.08 -2.77
C ASN A 98 -0.46 -6.49 -2.44
N ASP A 99 -1.05 -7.15 -3.42
CA ASP A 99 -1.56 -8.52 -3.29
C ASP A 99 -0.45 -9.60 -3.16
N ASP A 100 0.82 -9.24 -3.36
CA ASP A 100 1.99 -10.11 -3.24
C ASP A 100 2.85 -9.81 -1.99
N VAL A 101 2.25 -9.33 -0.92
CA VAL A 101 2.90 -9.04 0.35
C VAL A 101 2.38 -9.95 1.45
N VAL A 102 3.27 -10.57 2.20
CA VAL A 102 2.93 -11.44 3.33
C VAL A 102 3.42 -10.82 4.63
N CYS A 103 2.53 -10.65 5.59
CA CYS A 103 2.86 -10.22 6.94
C CYS A 103 3.58 -11.36 7.69
N LEU A 104 4.65 -11.04 8.41
CA LEU A 104 5.49 -12.03 9.10
C LEU A 104 5.39 -11.98 10.63
N ASN A 105 5.10 -10.84 11.21
CA ASN A 105 5.01 -10.71 12.67
C ASN A 105 3.57 -10.64 13.14
N ASP A 106 3.35 -11.23 14.30
CA ASP A 106 2.10 -11.10 15.01
C ASP A 106 1.96 -9.68 15.59
N ASP A 107 0.74 -9.26 15.92
CA ASP A 107 0.41 -7.96 16.53
C ASP A 107 0.81 -6.74 15.66
N TRP A 108 0.93 -6.91 14.34
CA TRP A 108 1.31 -5.85 13.40
C TRP A 108 0.42 -4.59 13.53
N ASP A 109 -0.83 -4.79 13.81
CA ASP A 109 -1.84 -3.73 13.97
C ASP A 109 -1.59 -2.90 15.23
N GLU A 110 -1.11 -3.52 16.31
CA GLU A 110 -0.73 -2.81 17.52
C GLU A 110 0.54 -1.95 17.32
N GLU A 111 1.51 -2.44 16.57
CA GLU A 111 2.70 -1.67 16.19
C GLU A 111 2.33 -0.39 15.42
N ILE A 112 1.38 -0.50 14.49
CA ILE A 112 0.86 0.65 13.76
C ILE A 112 0.13 1.62 14.69
N ARG A 113 -0.79 1.13 15.53
CA ARG A 113 -1.53 1.97 16.49
C ARG A 113 -0.59 2.71 17.43
N ASN A 114 0.41 2.03 17.96
CA ASN A 114 1.39 2.64 18.87
C ASN A 114 2.20 3.74 18.19
N SER A 115 2.57 3.55 16.93
CA SER A 115 3.30 4.55 16.16
C SER A 115 2.45 5.78 15.81
N LEU A 116 1.15 5.61 15.57
CA LEU A 116 0.24 6.69 15.19
C LEU A 116 -0.34 7.46 16.37
N LYS A 117 -0.57 6.80 17.50
CA LYS A 117 -1.25 7.38 18.67
C LYS A 117 -0.74 8.75 19.10
N PRO A 118 0.58 9.05 19.10
CA PRO A 118 1.09 10.39 19.45
C PRO A 118 0.82 11.46 18.38
N HIS A 119 0.29 11.09 17.21
CA HIS A 119 0.25 11.95 16.03
C HIS A 119 -1.14 12.08 15.38
N VAL A 120 -2.22 11.75 16.11
CA VAL A 120 -3.58 11.72 15.54
C VAL A 120 -4.06 13.09 15.05
N GLU A 121 -3.61 14.17 15.70
CA GLU A 121 -4.01 15.55 15.38
C GLU A 121 -3.19 16.15 14.23
N ASN A 122 -2.08 15.52 13.85
CA ASN A 122 -1.20 16.01 12.81
C ASN A 122 -1.27 15.11 11.58
N ALA A 123 -1.16 15.70 10.40
CA ALA A 123 -1.00 14.90 9.18
C ALA A 123 0.28 14.07 9.27
N ARG A 124 0.19 12.77 9.07
CA ARG A 124 1.33 11.85 9.12
C ARG A 124 1.22 10.80 8.04
N TRP A 125 2.37 10.35 7.61
CA TRP A 125 2.48 9.20 6.72
C TRP A 125 3.36 8.13 7.34
N ILE A 126 3.14 6.91 6.92
CA ILE A 126 3.81 5.72 7.39
C ILE A 126 4.52 5.10 6.21
N GLY A 127 5.76 4.69 6.45
CA GLY A 127 6.57 4.04 5.43
C GLY A 127 7.06 2.68 5.91
N LEU A 128 6.74 1.64 5.14
CA LEU A 128 7.17 0.27 5.39
C LEU A 128 7.96 -0.25 4.18
N ALA A 129 8.83 -1.22 4.43
CA ALA A 129 9.56 -1.95 3.39
C ALA A 129 9.56 -3.44 3.70
N GLY A 130 9.60 -4.27 2.68
CA GLY A 130 9.77 -5.70 2.85
C GLY A 130 11.15 -6.03 3.43
N VAL A 131 11.24 -7.03 4.32
CA VAL A 131 12.52 -7.48 4.90
C VAL A 131 13.49 -8.04 3.85
N ASN A 132 12.99 -8.39 2.68
CA ASN A 132 13.76 -8.85 1.53
C ASN A 132 14.12 -7.71 0.55
N GLU A 133 13.80 -6.47 0.88
CA GLU A 133 14.12 -5.31 0.07
C GLU A 133 15.39 -4.64 0.58
N ASN A 134 16.45 -4.70 -0.22
CA ASN A 134 17.79 -4.18 0.14
C ASN A 134 17.92 -2.64 0.04
N TRP A 135 16.84 -1.92 0.03
CA TRP A 135 16.85 -0.48 -0.21
C TRP A 135 16.90 0.28 1.11
N LYS A 136 18.10 0.63 1.54
CA LYS A 136 18.30 1.45 2.76
C LYS A 136 17.47 2.73 2.69
N GLY A 137 16.48 2.84 3.58
CA GLY A 137 15.61 4.03 3.67
C GLY A 137 14.48 4.08 2.63
N SER A 138 14.30 3.04 1.81
CA SER A 138 13.16 2.96 0.90
C SER A 138 11.86 2.71 1.66
N THR A 139 10.80 3.10 1.03
CA THR A 139 9.43 2.84 1.44
C THR A 139 8.72 2.26 0.24
N THR A 140 8.30 1.02 0.34
CA THR A 140 7.58 0.32 -0.74
C THR A 140 6.08 0.32 -0.47
N PHE A 141 5.71 0.30 0.82
CA PHE A 141 4.33 0.30 1.25
C PHE A 141 4.09 1.54 2.10
N VAL A 142 3.04 2.25 1.78
CA VAL A 142 2.73 3.54 2.41
C VAL A 142 1.37 3.50 3.09
N GLY A 143 1.26 4.30 4.13
CA GLY A 143 0.00 4.62 4.75
C GLY A 143 -0.08 6.11 5.04
N ILE A 144 -1.29 6.61 5.11
CA ILE A 144 -1.60 7.98 5.54
C ILE A 144 -2.58 7.93 6.70
N ASN A 145 -2.47 8.85 7.66
CA ASN A 145 -3.50 8.96 8.67
C ASN A 145 -4.71 9.76 8.16
N ARG A 146 -5.80 9.70 8.91
CA ARG A 146 -7.05 10.39 8.58
C ARG A 146 -6.83 11.89 8.36
N LYS A 147 -6.01 12.52 9.19
CA LYS A 147 -5.71 13.95 9.10
C LYS A 147 -5.03 14.32 7.77
N TRP A 148 -4.10 13.51 7.29
CA TRP A 148 -3.51 13.71 5.96
C TRP A 148 -4.57 13.68 4.86
N TYR A 149 -5.43 12.65 4.88
CA TYR A 149 -6.51 12.52 3.91
C TYR A 149 -7.50 13.70 3.95
N GLU A 150 -7.89 14.15 5.14
CA GLU A 150 -8.80 15.29 5.30
C GLU A 150 -8.25 16.58 4.68
N ILE A 151 -6.94 16.80 4.78
CA ILE A 151 -6.27 17.99 4.22
C ILE A 151 -6.16 17.86 2.70
N THR A 152 -5.68 16.73 2.20
CA THR A 152 -5.44 16.54 0.75
C THR A 152 -6.72 16.22 -0.01
N ASN A 153 -7.69 15.60 0.64
CA ASN A 153 -8.91 15.03 0.07
C ASN A 153 -8.62 13.99 -1.02
N ARG A 154 -7.50 13.28 -0.87
CA ARG A 154 -7.11 12.15 -1.75
C ARG A 154 -6.03 11.29 -1.10
N VAL A 155 -5.90 10.08 -1.59
CA VAL A 155 -4.82 9.16 -1.18
C VAL A 155 -3.56 9.45 -1.99
N SER A 156 -3.70 9.55 -3.31
CA SER A 156 -2.59 9.86 -4.21
C SER A 156 -3.02 10.72 -5.39
N GLY A 157 -2.09 11.52 -5.89
CA GLY A 157 -2.27 12.33 -7.09
C GLY A 157 -1.74 11.66 -8.36
N ASN A 158 -1.03 10.52 -8.24
CA ASN A 158 -0.51 9.75 -9.36
C ASN A 158 -0.39 8.25 -9.02
N ARG A 159 -0.06 7.43 -10.03
CA ARG A 159 0.06 5.97 -9.91
C ARG A 159 1.15 5.49 -8.96
N ALA A 160 2.22 6.26 -8.79
CA ALA A 160 3.34 5.93 -7.90
C ALA A 160 3.10 6.51 -6.50
N THR A 161 2.14 5.95 -5.80
CA THR A 161 1.64 6.45 -4.52
C THR A 161 2.71 6.53 -3.45
N ASP A 162 3.58 5.53 -3.36
CA ASP A 162 4.72 5.50 -2.45
C ASP A 162 5.64 6.70 -2.69
N GLY A 163 6.05 6.91 -3.93
CA GLY A 163 6.85 8.05 -4.33
C GLY A 163 6.15 9.39 -4.14
N TYR A 164 4.85 9.46 -4.42
CA TYR A 164 4.05 10.68 -4.25
C TYR A 164 4.01 11.13 -2.78
N ILE A 165 3.62 10.23 -1.88
CA ILE A 165 3.53 10.51 -0.44
C ILE A 165 4.92 10.79 0.15
N MET A 166 5.91 9.99 -0.20
CA MET A 166 7.29 10.17 0.24
C MET A 166 7.85 11.54 -0.19
N THR A 167 7.59 11.98 -1.41
CA THR A 167 8.08 13.27 -1.93
C THR A 167 7.40 14.43 -1.22
N LEU A 168 6.08 14.36 -0.99
CA LEU A 168 5.36 15.35 -0.18
C LEU A 168 5.94 15.44 1.22
N GLY A 169 6.11 14.31 1.91
CA GLY A 169 6.69 14.25 3.24
C GLY A 169 8.08 14.88 3.30
N LYS A 170 8.97 14.51 2.39
CA LYS A 170 10.34 15.06 2.31
C LYS A 170 10.35 16.57 2.09
N LYS A 171 9.55 17.09 1.15
CA LYS A 171 9.48 18.54 0.88
C LYS A 171 8.93 19.34 2.06
N LEU A 172 8.10 18.72 2.88
CA LEU A 172 7.53 19.32 4.09
C LEU A 172 8.40 19.12 5.35
N GLY A 173 9.49 18.36 5.25
CA GLY A 173 10.30 17.98 6.40
C GLY A 173 9.60 17.02 7.37
N ILE A 174 8.61 16.25 6.86
CA ILE A 174 7.84 15.29 7.65
C ILE A 174 8.43 13.90 7.46
N GLU A 175 9.15 13.43 8.46
CA GLU A 175 9.68 12.08 8.45
C GLU A 175 8.56 11.01 8.55
N PRO A 176 8.72 9.86 7.88
CA PRO A 176 7.77 8.75 7.98
C PRO A 176 7.76 8.16 9.40
N LEU A 177 6.59 7.78 9.85
CA LEU A 177 6.47 6.83 10.95
C LEU A 177 6.89 5.45 10.44
N ARG A 178 7.68 4.72 11.22
CA ARG A 178 8.21 3.41 10.86
C ARG A 178 7.89 2.37 11.95
N PRO A 179 6.62 1.91 12.02
CA PRO A 179 6.26 0.83 12.91
C PRO A 179 7.06 -0.45 12.58
N LYS A 180 7.30 -1.29 13.58
CA LYS A 180 8.06 -2.53 13.42
C LYS A 180 7.19 -3.63 12.79
N VAL A 181 6.66 -3.37 11.61
CA VAL A 181 5.92 -4.35 10.83
C VAL A 181 6.86 -5.02 9.84
N GLU A 182 6.97 -6.32 9.95
CA GLU A 182 7.84 -7.13 9.10
C GLU A 182 7.00 -7.84 8.03
N MET A 183 7.37 -7.63 6.79
CA MET A 183 6.65 -8.16 5.63
C MET A 183 7.64 -8.71 4.60
N VAL A 184 7.21 -9.68 3.81
CA VAL A 184 7.92 -10.14 2.62
C VAL A 184 7.14 -9.73 1.38
N HIS A 185 7.84 -9.11 0.43
CA HIS A 185 7.33 -8.82 -0.90
C HIS A 185 7.68 -9.99 -1.82
N LEU A 186 6.71 -10.74 -2.29
CA LEU A 186 6.94 -11.98 -3.06
C LEU A 186 7.50 -11.71 -4.46
N GLN A 187 7.27 -10.54 -5.01
CA GLN A 187 7.88 -10.04 -6.26
C GLN A 187 7.79 -11.03 -7.43
N ARG A 188 6.58 -11.34 -7.85
CA ARG A 188 6.33 -12.26 -8.97
C ARG A 188 7.14 -11.86 -10.21
N GLY A 189 7.69 -12.84 -10.92
CA GLY A 189 8.50 -12.61 -12.14
C GLY A 189 9.92 -12.07 -11.90
N ARG A 190 10.37 -11.90 -10.65
CA ARG A 190 11.76 -11.54 -10.31
C ARG A 190 12.57 -12.76 -9.93
N GLU A 191 13.90 -12.61 -9.96
CA GLU A 191 14.81 -13.65 -9.47
C GLU A 191 14.46 -14.05 -8.04
N THR A 192 14.65 -15.34 -7.75
CA THR A 192 14.45 -15.89 -6.42
C THR A 192 15.35 -15.19 -5.42
N VAL A 193 14.77 -14.51 -4.46
CA VAL A 193 15.52 -13.86 -3.37
C VAL A 193 15.49 -14.76 -2.16
N THR A 194 16.67 -15.02 -1.62
CA THR A 194 16.84 -15.73 -0.35
C THR A 194 17.22 -14.75 0.73
N PHE A 195 16.55 -14.79 1.88
CA PHE A 195 16.91 -14.01 3.06
C PHE A 195 16.79 -14.88 4.32
N GLU A 196 17.53 -14.51 5.36
CA GLU A 196 17.51 -15.20 6.63
C GLU A 196 16.90 -14.31 7.72
N ARG A 197 16.03 -14.91 8.53
CA ARG A 197 15.40 -14.27 9.67
C ARG A 197 15.25 -15.28 10.81
N ASN A 198 15.67 -14.92 12.00
CA ASN A 198 15.59 -15.79 13.20
C ASN A 198 16.14 -17.20 12.92
N ASN A 199 17.30 -17.29 12.24
CA ASN A 199 17.95 -18.54 11.82
C ASN A 199 17.10 -19.43 10.90
N LYS A 200 16.07 -18.88 10.27
CA LYS A 200 15.28 -19.54 9.22
C LYS A 200 15.55 -18.89 7.88
N ARG A 201 15.76 -19.74 6.88
CA ARG A 201 15.96 -19.31 5.51
C ARG A 201 14.60 -19.22 4.79
N TYR A 202 14.35 -18.09 4.17
CA TYR A 202 13.16 -17.83 3.34
C TYR A 202 13.59 -17.64 1.91
N ILE A 203 12.77 -18.12 1.00
CA ILE A 203 12.98 -17.99 -0.44
C ILE A 203 11.76 -17.29 -1.01
N THR A 204 11.95 -16.16 -1.68
CA THR A 204 10.89 -15.40 -2.33
C THR A 204 11.24 -15.12 -3.78
N GLY A 205 10.25 -14.95 -4.62
CA GLY A 205 10.42 -14.82 -6.06
C GLY A 205 10.48 -16.18 -6.78
N GLY A 206 10.69 -16.15 -8.06
CA GLY A 206 10.75 -17.35 -8.88
C GLY A 206 9.39 -18.01 -9.18
N LEU A 207 8.28 -17.37 -8.85
CA LEU A 207 6.99 -17.80 -9.37
C LEU A 207 6.97 -17.52 -10.88
N PRO A 208 6.48 -18.47 -11.69
CA PRO A 208 6.40 -18.29 -13.13
C PRO A 208 5.62 -17.00 -13.44
N ASP A 209 6.16 -16.20 -14.35
CA ASP A 209 5.39 -15.13 -14.97
C ASP A 209 4.31 -15.80 -15.83
N ASP A 210 3.06 -15.76 -15.37
CA ASP A 210 1.93 -16.34 -16.08
C ASP A 210 1.39 -15.42 -17.19
N GLY A 211 2.06 -14.28 -17.44
CA GLY A 211 1.66 -13.31 -18.46
C GLY A 211 0.36 -12.55 -18.17
N LEU A 212 -0.30 -12.84 -17.03
CA LEU A 212 -1.63 -12.27 -16.71
C LEU A 212 -1.57 -10.94 -15.95
N GLY A 213 -0.41 -10.41 -15.67
CA GLY A 213 -0.27 -9.16 -14.95
C GLY A 213 1.18 -8.82 -14.62
N GLY A 214 2.11 -9.58 -15.17
CA GLY A 214 3.52 -9.27 -15.07
C GLY A 214 3.78 -7.87 -15.62
N TYR A 215 4.63 -7.13 -14.96
CA TYR A 215 5.32 -6.01 -15.59
C TYR A 215 5.80 -6.50 -16.95
N PRO A 216 5.64 -5.73 -18.04
CA PRO A 216 6.17 -6.15 -19.33
C PRO A 216 7.63 -6.57 -19.11
N THR A 217 7.98 -7.79 -19.51
CA THR A 217 9.34 -8.36 -19.38
C THR A 217 10.43 -7.54 -20.05
N LYS A 218 10.03 -6.47 -20.70
CA LYS A 218 10.83 -5.36 -21.20
C LYS A 218 10.34 -4.05 -20.58
N SER A 219 10.16 -4.01 -19.26
CA SER A 219 10.17 -2.71 -18.61
C SER A 219 11.45 -2.01 -19.05
N PRO A 220 11.37 -0.82 -19.64
CA PRO A 220 12.54 0.04 -19.69
C PRO A 220 13.10 0.01 -18.26
N LYS A 221 14.43 -0.12 -18.12
CA LYS A 221 15.11 -0.08 -16.82
C LYS A 221 14.34 0.90 -15.94
N PRO A 222 13.96 0.51 -14.71
CA PRO A 222 13.21 1.44 -13.85
C PRO A 222 13.96 2.76 -13.95
N PRO A 223 13.28 3.84 -14.25
CA PRO A 223 13.94 5.11 -14.46
C PRO A 223 14.84 5.35 -13.26
N LYS A 224 16.04 5.90 -13.48
CA LYS A 224 17.05 6.20 -12.45
C LYS A 224 16.55 7.16 -11.33
N TYR A 225 15.29 7.41 -11.27
CA TYR A 225 14.57 8.53 -10.65
C TYR A 225 14.21 8.34 -9.18
N TYR A 226 14.48 7.18 -8.59
CA TYR A 226 14.15 6.95 -7.18
C TYR A 226 15.04 7.70 -6.19
N HIS A 227 16.02 8.49 -6.66
CA HIS A 227 17.01 9.10 -5.78
C HIS A 227 17.06 10.63 -5.77
N ASP A 228 16.42 11.31 -6.72
CA ASP A 228 16.36 12.77 -6.74
C ASP A 228 14.91 13.26 -6.60
N PRO A 229 14.56 13.92 -5.47
CA PRO A 229 13.24 14.53 -5.29
C PRO A 229 12.87 15.55 -6.38
N ASN A 230 13.87 16.11 -7.08
CA ASN A 230 13.65 17.04 -8.17
C ASN A 230 13.45 16.31 -9.51
N GLU A 231 14.11 15.16 -9.71
CA GLU A 231 13.91 14.30 -10.88
C GLU A 231 12.57 13.58 -10.84
N PHE A 232 12.07 13.22 -9.62
CA PHE A 232 10.76 12.61 -9.46
C PHE A 232 9.63 13.48 -10.03
N THR A 233 9.81 14.80 -10.00
CA THR A 233 8.83 15.73 -10.59
C THR A 233 8.80 15.68 -12.11
N ASN A 234 9.82 15.23 -12.81
CA ASN A 234 9.90 15.34 -14.24
C ASN A 234 9.28 14.18 -15.02
N ASP A 235 9.37 12.94 -14.55
CA ASP A 235 8.87 11.77 -15.29
C ASP A 235 7.42 11.35 -14.96
N TYR A 236 6.96 11.66 -13.74
CA TYR A 236 5.57 11.40 -13.35
C TYR A 236 4.66 12.62 -13.58
N THR A 237 5.23 13.70 -14.01
CA THR A 237 4.53 14.97 -14.29
C THR A 237 4.39 15.29 -15.76
N ASP A 238 4.61 14.34 -16.61
CA ASP A 238 4.20 14.46 -18.03
C ASP A 238 2.66 14.68 -18.16
N PHE A 239 2.00 14.56 -17.04
CA PHE A 239 0.64 15.02 -16.90
C PHE A 239 0.61 16.30 -16.08
N VAL A 240 0.42 17.42 -16.77
CA VAL A 240 0.13 18.76 -16.21
C VAL A 240 -0.82 18.68 -14.99
N GLU A 241 -1.74 17.76 -15.03
CA GLU A 241 -2.69 17.44 -13.96
C GLU A 241 -2.05 16.83 -12.72
N GLY A 242 -1.11 15.90 -12.84
CA GLY A 242 -0.41 15.27 -11.72
C GLY A 242 0.44 16.28 -10.95
N LYS A 243 1.11 17.18 -11.66
CA LYS A 243 1.85 18.28 -11.05
C LYS A 243 0.94 19.25 -10.31
N LYS A 244 -0.18 19.64 -10.91
CA LYS A 244 -1.16 20.53 -10.26
C LYS A 244 -1.70 19.91 -8.97
N ARG A 245 -2.00 18.61 -8.98
CA ARG A 245 -2.45 17.89 -7.77
C ARG A 245 -1.37 17.90 -6.70
N PHE A 246 -0.13 17.61 -7.07
CA PHE A 246 1.00 17.62 -6.15
C PHE A 246 1.22 19.00 -5.51
N ASP A 247 1.27 20.05 -6.33
CA ASP A 247 1.48 21.41 -5.84
C ASP A 247 0.34 21.87 -4.92
N ASN A 248 -0.89 21.50 -5.23
CA ASN A 248 -2.05 21.79 -4.40
C ASN A 248 -2.00 21.05 -3.05
N ASP A 249 -1.67 19.75 -3.04
CA ASP A 249 -1.59 18.96 -1.81
C ASP A 249 -0.41 19.42 -0.95
N PHE A 250 0.72 19.76 -1.58
CA PHE A 250 1.87 20.34 -0.90
C PHE A 250 1.50 21.67 -0.20
N GLN A 251 0.79 22.55 -0.90
CA GLN A 251 0.40 23.84 -0.33
C GLN A 251 -0.57 23.66 0.85
N LYS A 252 -1.57 22.83 0.73
CA LYS A 252 -2.52 22.53 1.81
C LYS A 252 -1.85 21.96 3.06
N LEU A 253 -0.96 20.98 2.87
CA LEU A 253 -0.20 20.39 3.97
C LEU A 253 0.76 21.40 4.61
N LYS A 254 1.42 22.25 3.80
CA LYS A 254 2.30 23.31 4.28
C LYS A 254 1.56 24.33 5.16
N GLU A 255 0.38 24.74 4.75
CA GLU A 255 -0.48 25.63 5.52
C GLU A 255 -0.86 25.01 6.87
N HIS A 256 -1.26 23.74 6.89
CA HIS A 256 -1.59 23.03 8.12
C HIS A 256 -0.42 22.94 9.12
N TYR A 257 0.83 22.85 8.63
CA TYR A 257 2.01 22.80 9.51
C TYR A 257 2.56 24.17 9.88
N ALA A 258 2.06 25.24 9.27
CA ALA A 258 2.45 26.62 9.62
C ALA A 258 1.61 27.20 10.78
N GLU A 259 0.47 26.57 11.08
CA GLU A 259 -0.38 26.85 12.23
C GLU A 259 0.13 26.15 13.51
#